data_597f6a5725d45c3699aa2cda788c8820
#
_entry.id   597f6a5725d45c3699aa2cda788c8820
#
_cell.length_a   1.000
_cell.length_b   1.000
_cell.length_c   1.000
_cell.angle_alpha   90.00
_cell.angle_beta   90.00
_cell.angle_gamma   90.00
#
_symmetry.space_group_name_H-M   'P 1'
#
loop_
_entity.id
_entity.type
_entity.pdbx_description
1 polymer ?
#
loop_
_entity_poly.entity_id
_entity_poly.type
_entity_poly.pdbx_seq_one_letter_code
_entity_poly.pdbx_strand_id
1 'polypeptide(L)'
;MQETIQFINAMLTPLIAIITVYIACQQFLTNKKNSKFQNEINKDKLKLDLFEKRYKIFEETHKILIEIIEKGGIEINNIQTFSDKTKSASFLFNNDIIDLLKNIRNFDIELLEYTKTLNRSSFQNDNCEDTSEIYRKKWEIMRWFQDQQQNILDLFGTYLDFKKLY
;
A
#
# COMPACT_ATOMS: atom_id res chain seq x y z
N MET A 1 11.85 57.21 -52.35
CA MET A 1 11.04 56.72 -51.20
C MET A 1 10.66 55.23 -51.32
N GLN A 2 10.19 54.75 -52.47
CA GLN A 2 9.85 53.31 -52.62
C GLN A 2 11.05 52.36 -52.51
N GLU A 3 12.20 52.69 -53.05
CA GLU A 3 13.41 51.86 -52.98
C GLU A 3 13.97 51.71 -51.58
N THR A 4 13.87 52.78 -50.75
CA THR A 4 14.29 52.70 -49.32
C THR A 4 13.39 51.81 -48.49
N ILE A 5 12.08 51.79 -48.76
CA ILE A 5 11.13 50.93 -48.10
C ILE A 5 11.36 49.45 -48.50
N GLN A 6 11.63 49.18 -49.77
CA GLN A 6 11.94 47.85 -50.26
C GLN A 6 13.25 47.29 -49.65
N PHE A 7 14.28 48.12 -49.50
CA PHE A 7 15.52 47.74 -48.88
C PHE A 7 15.39 47.41 -47.38
N ILE A 8 14.60 48.24 -46.65
CA ILE A 8 14.31 47.99 -45.24
C ILE A 8 13.54 46.69 -45.06
N ASN A 9 12.49 46.42 -45.88
CA ASN A 9 11.76 45.16 -45.83
C ASN A 9 12.59 43.94 -46.18
N ALA A 10 13.50 44.07 -47.14
CA ALA A 10 14.43 42.98 -47.50
C ALA A 10 15.46 42.63 -46.39
N MET A 11 15.85 43.59 -45.56
CA MET A 11 16.68 43.38 -44.40
C MET A 11 15.95 42.88 -43.16
N LEU A 12 14.70 43.32 -43.01
CA LEU A 12 13.86 42.98 -41.82
C LEU A 12 13.52 41.47 -41.77
N THR A 13 13.24 40.88 -42.92
CA THR A 13 12.84 39.46 -43.03
C THR A 13 13.91 38.48 -42.51
N PRO A 14 15.19 38.58 -42.96
CA PRO A 14 16.25 37.67 -42.44
C PRO A 14 16.54 37.92 -40.94
N LEU A 15 16.39 39.16 -40.47
CA LEU A 15 16.61 39.49 -39.06
C LEU A 15 15.55 38.88 -38.18
N ILE A 16 14.31 38.90 -38.56
CA ILE A 16 13.20 38.23 -37.88
C ILE A 16 13.43 36.70 -37.88
N ALA A 17 13.88 36.13 -38.99
CA ALA A 17 14.15 34.71 -39.09
C ALA A 17 15.25 34.27 -38.11
N ILE A 18 16.33 35.03 -37.97
CA ILE A 18 17.40 34.74 -37.00
C ILE A 18 16.90 34.79 -35.58
N ILE A 19 16.13 35.82 -35.21
CA ILE A 19 15.54 35.95 -33.88
C ILE A 19 14.59 34.78 -33.59
N THR A 20 13.77 34.39 -34.56
CA THR A 20 12.84 33.28 -34.42
C THR A 20 13.54 31.96 -34.17
N VAL A 21 14.63 31.67 -34.93
CA VAL A 21 15.46 30.48 -34.72
C VAL A 21 16.12 30.50 -33.35
N TYR A 22 16.62 31.65 -32.91
CA TYR A 22 17.22 31.77 -31.57
C TYR A 22 16.19 31.48 -30.47
N ILE A 23 14.99 32.06 -30.55
CA ILE A 23 13.93 31.81 -29.60
C ILE A 23 13.50 30.32 -29.60
N ALA A 24 13.36 29.72 -30.79
CA ALA A 24 13.05 28.31 -30.94
C ALA A 24 14.09 27.39 -30.27
N CYS A 25 15.40 27.70 -30.47
CA CYS A 25 16.48 26.99 -29.81
C CYS A 25 16.40 27.10 -28.27
N GLN A 26 16.17 28.29 -27.75
CA GLN A 26 16.01 28.52 -26.30
C GLN A 26 14.79 27.78 -25.74
N GLN A 27 13.68 27.81 -26.43
CA GLN A 27 12.49 27.08 -26.05
C GLN A 27 12.71 25.57 -26.05
N PHE A 28 13.40 25.04 -27.05
CA PHE A 28 13.74 23.61 -27.12
C PHE A 28 14.59 23.16 -25.92
N LEU A 29 15.65 23.93 -25.60
CA LEU A 29 16.52 23.64 -24.46
C LEU A 29 15.75 23.68 -23.11
N THR A 30 14.91 24.70 -22.95
CA THR A 30 14.06 24.88 -21.77
C THR A 30 13.05 23.75 -21.64
N ASN A 31 12.38 23.39 -22.74
CA ASN A 31 11.40 22.30 -22.75
C ASN A 31 12.05 20.95 -22.43
N LYS A 32 13.25 20.67 -22.96
CA LYS A 32 14.01 19.46 -22.65
C LYS A 32 14.37 19.38 -21.17
N LYS A 33 14.79 20.50 -20.56
CA LYS A 33 15.09 20.59 -19.12
C LYS A 33 13.83 20.39 -18.28
N ASN A 34 12.75 21.07 -18.63
CA ASN A 34 11.45 20.94 -17.94
C ASN A 34 10.90 19.52 -18.03
N SER A 35 11.00 18.87 -19.20
CA SER A 35 10.55 17.48 -19.37
C SER A 35 11.32 16.51 -18.48
N LYS A 36 12.65 16.66 -18.34
CA LYS A 36 13.43 15.85 -17.40
C LYS A 36 12.97 16.05 -15.96
N PHE A 37 12.82 17.29 -15.53
CA PHE A 37 12.37 17.65 -14.19
C PHE A 37 10.96 17.12 -13.90
N GLN A 38 10.03 17.26 -14.86
CA GLN A 38 8.67 16.68 -14.72
C GLN A 38 8.70 15.15 -14.61
N ASN A 39 9.57 14.48 -15.33
CA ASN A 39 9.71 13.03 -15.24
C ASN A 39 10.25 12.60 -13.87
N GLU A 40 11.17 13.33 -13.27
CA GLU A 40 11.65 13.08 -11.90
C GLU A 40 10.53 13.27 -10.87
N ILE A 41 9.81 14.40 -10.94
CA ILE A 41 8.65 14.65 -10.07
C ILE A 41 7.60 13.55 -10.21
N ASN A 42 7.29 13.13 -11.43
CA ASN A 42 6.30 12.09 -11.66
C ASN A 42 6.75 10.73 -11.08
N LYS A 43 8.05 10.40 -11.18
CA LYS A 43 8.59 9.19 -10.53
C LYS A 43 8.46 9.25 -9.02
N ASP A 44 8.84 10.37 -8.40
CA ASP A 44 8.76 10.52 -6.95
C ASP A 44 7.31 10.50 -6.46
N LYS A 45 6.39 11.11 -7.21
CA LYS A 45 4.96 11.02 -6.94
C LYS A 45 4.45 9.58 -7.00
N LEU A 46 4.85 8.82 -8.01
CA LEU A 46 4.46 7.41 -8.14
C LEU A 46 4.98 6.56 -6.96
N LYS A 47 6.21 6.83 -6.49
CA LYS A 47 6.76 6.18 -5.30
C LYS A 47 5.95 6.50 -4.05
N LEU A 48 5.59 7.77 -3.87
CA LEU A 48 4.78 8.20 -2.74
C LEU A 48 3.41 7.54 -2.75
N ASP A 49 2.74 7.51 -3.90
CA ASP A 49 1.44 6.85 -4.07
C ASP A 49 1.52 5.34 -3.75
N LEU A 50 2.61 4.68 -4.15
CA LEU A 50 2.85 3.27 -3.85
C LEU A 50 3.09 3.06 -2.35
N PHE A 51 3.91 3.91 -1.73
CA PHE A 51 4.16 3.89 -0.29
C PHE A 51 2.86 4.07 0.50
N GLU A 52 2.06 5.08 0.17
CA GLU A 52 0.79 5.34 0.86
C GLU A 52 -0.18 4.16 0.78
N LYS A 53 -0.29 3.52 -0.39
CA LYS A 53 -1.13 2.33 -0.57
C LYS A 53 -0.64 1.15 0.27
N ARG A 54 0.66 0.91 0.31
CA ARG A 54 1.28 -0.15 1.12
C ARG A 54 1.15 0.15 2.61
N TYR A 55 1.39 1.39 3.01
CA TYR A 55 1.28 1.82 4.40
C TYR A 55 -0.14 1.66 4.93
N LYS A 56 -1.15 1.97 4.13
CA LYS A 56 -2.55 1.77 4.50
C LYS A 56 -2.88 0.30 4.80
N ILE A 57 -2.34 -0.63 4.02
CA ILE A 57 -2.53 -2.07 4.29
C ILE A 57 -1.81 -2.48 5.57
N PHE A 58 -0.59 -1.99 5.79
CA PHE A 58 0.15 -2.20 7.04
C PHE A 58 -0.67 -1.69 8.25
N GLU A 59 -1.18 -0.47 8.19
CA GLU A 59 -1.96 0.14 9.27
C GLU A 59 -3.23 -0.68 9.59
N GLU A 60 -3.99 -1.09 8.58
CA GLU A 60 -5.16 -1.94 8.78
C GLU A 60 -4.78 -3.32 9.34
N THR A 61 -3.66 -3.89 8.91
CA THR A 61 -3.16 -5.18 9.42
C THR A 61 -2.72 -5.06 10.87
N HIS A 62 -1.97 -4.03 11.22
CA HIS A 62 -1.53 -3.77 12.58
C HIS A 62 -2.72 -3.55 13.53
N LYS A 63 -3.70 -2.75 13.09
CA LYS A 63 -4.93 -2.48 13.84
C LYS A 63 -5.72 -3.75 14.13
N ILE A 64 -5.92 -4.61 13.13
CA ILE A 64 -6.69 -5.84 13.30
C ILE A 64 -5.98 -6.83 14.24
N LEU A 65 -4.64 -6.95 14.16
CA LEU A 65 -3.87 -7.79 15.06
C LEU A 65 -4.05 -7.37 16.53
N ILE A 66 -3.97 -6.07 16.81
CA ILE A 66 -4.19 -5.52 18.15
C ILE A 66 -5.62 -5.86 18.60
N GLU A 67 -6.62 -5.61 17.78
CA GLU A 67 -8.02 -5.85 18.12
C GLU A 67 -8.31 -7.32 18.43
N ILE A 68 -7.74 -8.26 17.64
CA ILE A 68 -7.87 -9.71 17.90
C ILE A 68 -7.21 -10.07 19.23
N ILE A 69 -6.01 -9.57 19.50
CA ILE A 69 -5.27 -9.88 20.73
C ILE A 69 -6.01 -9.35 21.97
N GLU A 70 -6.53 -8.13 21.92
CA GLU A 70 -7.24 -7.51 23.04
C GLU A 70 -8.59 -8.17 23.34
N LYS A 71 -9.33 -8.56 22.29
CA LYS A 71 -10.69 -9.10 22.43
C LYS A 71 -10.75 -10.64 22.43
N GLY A 72 -9.65 -11.30 22.05
CA GLY A 72 -9.61 -12.76 21.88
C GLY A 72 -10.39 -13.28 20.67
N GLY A 73 -10.46 -12.48 19.62
CA GLY A 73 -11.19 -12.64 18.36
C GLY A 73 -12.08 -11.44 18.07
N ILE A 74 -12.47 -11.27 16.82
CA ILE A 74 -13.32 -10.16 16.37
C ILE A 74 -14.59 -10.68 15.69
N GLU A 75 -15.56 -9.80 15.49
CA GLU A 75 -16.82 -10.13 14.81
C GLU A 75 -16.57 -10.38 13.30
N ILE A 76 -17.38 -11.28 12.70
CA ILE A 76 -17.31 -11.64 11.28
C ILE A 76 -17.36 -10.40 10.37
N ASN A 77 -18.15 -9.39 10.71
CA ASN A 77 -18.25 -8.16 9.94
C ASN A 77 -16.94 -7.37 9.90
N ASN A 78 -16.17 -7.39 10.99
CA ASN A 78 -14.89 -6.70 11.09
C ASN A 78 -13.82 -7.42 10.25
N ILE A 79 -13.80 -8.77 10.27
CA ILE A 79 -12.87 -9.54 9.42
C ILE A 79 -13.21 -9.39 7.94
N GLN A 80 -14.48 -9.26 7.59
CA GLN A 80 -14.90 -9.00 6.22
C GLN A 80 -14.46 -7.61 5.77
N THR A 81 -14.65 -6.60 6.60
CA THR A 81 -14.16 -5.24 6.36
C THR A 81 -12.65 -5.19 6.18
N PHE A 82 -11.90 -5.91 7.02
CA PHE A 82 -10.44 -6.06 6.87
C PHE A 82 -10.07 -6.70 5.53
N SER A 83 -10.75 -7.79 5.16
CA SER A 83 -10.52 -8.47 3.88
C SER A 83 -10.75 -7.53 2.67
N ASP A 84 -11.79 -6.71 2.71
CA ASP A 84 -12.08 -5.74 1.64
C ASP A 84 -11.03 -4.63 1.58
N LYS A 85 -10.59 -4.11 2.71
CA LYS A 85 -9.56 -3.06 2.79
C LYS A 85 -8.18 -3.53 2.35
N THR A 86 -7.88 -4.83 2.56
CA THR A 86 -6.59 -5.42 2.20
C THR A 86 -6.59 -6.14 0.84
N LYS A 87 -7.71 -6.13 0.12
CA LYS A 87 -7.87 -6.83 -1.17
C LYS A 87 -6.81 -6.44 -2.21
N SER A 88 -6.38 -5.18 -2.21
CA SER A 88 -5.34 -4.71 -3.13
C SER A 88 -3.93 -5.22 -2.80
N ALA A 89 -3.73 -5.89 -1.67
CA ALA A 89 -2.42 -6.41 -1.27
C ALA A 89 -1.81 -7.37 -2.31
N SER A 90 -2.65 -8.14 -3.01
CA SER A 90 -2.22 -9.06 -4.08
C SER A 90 -1.50 -8.39 -5.25
N PHE A 91 -1.68 -7.07 -5.43
CA PHE A 91 -1.01 -6.29 -6.48
C PHE A 91 0.18 -5.47 -5.95
N LEU A 92 0.37 -5.41 -4.63
CA LEU A 92 1.31 -4.51 -3.98
C LEU A 92 2.43 -5.23 -3.24
N PHE A 93 2.23 -6.52 -2.92
CA PHE A 93 3.14 -7.33 -2.10
C PHE A 93 3.36 -8.70 -2.69
N ASN A 94 4.42 -9.36 -2.24
CA ASN A 94 4.69 -10.75 -2.54
C ASN A 94 3.86 -11.69 -1.65
N ASN A 95 4.03 -13.00 -1.86
CA ASN A 95 3.24 -14.03 -1.17
C ASN A 95 3.37 -14.03 0.36
N ASP A 96 4.51 -13.60 0.91
CA ASP A 96 4.74 -13.49 2.35
C ASP A 96 3.66 -12.64 3.07
N ILE A 97 3.37 -11.45 2.55
CA ILE A 97 2.31 -10.58 3.10
C ILE A 97 0.92 -11.14 2.77
N ILE A 98 0.72 -11.65 1.54
CA ILE A 98 -0.57 -12.22 1.14
C ILE A 98 -0.94 -13.40 2.04
N ASP A 99 0.01 -14.27 2.35
CA ASP A 99 -0.21 -15.44 3.21
C ASP A 99 -0.41 -15.03 4.68
N LEU A 100 0.28 -14.00 5.16
CA LEU A 100 0.00 -13.40 6.46
C LEU A 100 -1.47 -12.94 6.56
N LEU A 101 -1.94 -12.17 5.57
CA LEU A 101 -3.32 -11.65 5.56
C LEU A 101 -4.37 -12.77 5.50
N LYS A 102 -4.12 -13.83 4.74
CA LYS A 102 -4.97 -15.02 4.69
C LYS A 102 -5.00 -15.76 6.04
N ASN A 103 -3.82 -15.92 6.67
CA ASN A 103 -3.72 -16.61 7.95
C ASN A 103 -4.42 -15.83 9.06
N ILE A 104 -4.30 -14.50 9.10
CA ILE A 104 -5.04 -13.64 10.03
C ILE A 104 -6.54 -13.93 9.92
N ARG A 105 -7.07 -13.92 8.70
CA ARG A 105 -8.49 -14.18 8.45
C ARG A 105 -8.91 -15.58 8.90
N ASN A 106 -8.15 -16.60 8.51
CA ASN A 106 -8.50 -18.00 8.80
C ASN A 106 -8.46 -18.28 10.29
N PHE A 107 -7.42 -17.85 10.99
CA PHE A 107 -7.27 -18.05 12.42
C PHE A 107 -8.29 -17.27 13.25
N ASP A 108 -8.70 -16.08 12.81
CA ASP A 108 -9.78 -15.36 13.50
C ASP A 108 -11.12 -16.09 13.35
N ILE A 109 -11.44 -16.65 12.18
CA ILE A 109 -12.62 -17.48 11.98
C ILE A 109 -12.57 -18.70 12.91
N GLU A 110 -11.44 -19.39 13.02
CA GLU A 110 -11.26 -20.51 13.95
C GLU A 110 -11.44 -20.10 15.41
N LEU A 111 -10.92 -18.93 15.82
CA LEU A 111 -11.13 -18.39 17.17
C LEU A 111 -12.61 -18.15 17.47
N LEU A 112 -13.35 -17.63 16.50
CA LEU A 112 -14.80 -17.43 16.66
C LEU A 112 -15.54 -18.77 16.79
N GLU A 113 -15.18 -19.80 16.03
CA GLU A 113 -15.77 -21.13 16.13
C GLU A 113 -15.47 -21.77 17.48
N TYR A 114 -14.22 -21.74 17.94
CA TYR A 114 -13.86 -22.25 19.27
C TYR A 114 -14.58 -21.51 20.40
N THR A 115 -14.70 -20.19 20.29
CA THR A 115 -15.43 -19.38 21.28
C THR A 115 -16.93 -19.75 21.33
N LYS A 116 -17.56 -19.96 20.17
CA LYS A 116 -18.96 -20.41 20.08
C LYS A 116 -19.15 -21.80 20.66
N THR A 117 -18.22 -22.72 20.39
CA THR A 117 -18.27 -24.10 20.91
C THR A 117 -18.11 -24.13 22.42
N LEU A 118 -17.15 -23.38 22.98
CA LEU A 118 -16.97 -23.25 24.43
C LEU A 118 -18.19 -22.65 25.12
N ASN A 119 -18.83 -21.66 24.53
CA ASN A 119 -20.04 -21.07 25.07
C ASN A 119 -21.22 -22.07 25.06
N ARG A 120 -21.31 -22.95 24.05
CA ARG A 120 -22.34 -24.00 23.99
C ARG A 120 -22.08 -25.12 24.98
N SER A 121 -20.85 -25.61 25.13
CA SER A 121 -20.49 -26.69 26.05
C SER A 121 -20.60 -26.26 27.51
N SER A 122 -20.46 -24.99 27.85
CA SER A 122 -20.70 -24.47 29.19
C SER A 122 -22.19 -24.56 29.60
N PHE A 123 -23.11 -24.65 28.65
CA PHE A 123 -24.54 -24.84 28.91
C PHE A 123 -24.99 -26.32 28.96
N GLN A 124 -24.16 -27.27 28.47
CA GLN A 124 -24.56 -28.68 28.28
C GLN A 124 -23.70 -29.66 29.09
N ASN A 125 -23.05 -29.38 30.13
CA ASN A 125 -22.32 -30.33 31.02
C ASN A 125 -21.55 -31.46 30.26
N ASP A 126 -21.12 -31.24 29.02
CA ASP A 126 -20.50 -32.24 28.15
C ASP A 126 -18.98 -32.29 28.29
N ASN A 127 -18.47 -33.49 28.44
CA ASN A 127 -17.12 -34.03 28.38
C ASN A 127 -15.91 -33.07 28.51
N CYS A 128 -15.25 -33.16 29.66
CA CYS A 128 -14.09 -32.37 30.07
C CYS A 128 -12.85 -32.47 29.13
N GLU A 129 -12.71 -33.58 28.35
CA GLU A 129 -11.57 -33.82 27.48
C GLU A 129 -11.60 -32.97 26.20
N ASP A 130 -12.77 -32.85 25.54
CA ASP A 130 -12.94 -32.04 24.32
C ASP A 130 -12.69 -30.54 24.60
N THR A 131 -13.11 -30.10 25.79
CA THR A 131 -12.97 -28.68 26.18
C THR A 131 -11.51 -28.29 26.39
N SER A 132 -10.67 -29.15 26.93
CA SER A 132 -9.25 -28.86 27.17
C SER A 132 -8.46 -28.74 25.88
N GLU A 133 -8.79 -29.53 24.86
CA GLU A 133 -8.15 -29.44 23.56
C GLU A 133 -8.52 -28.15 22.81
N ILE A 134 -9.78 -27.72 22.91
CA ILE A 134 -10.24 -26.45 22.33
C ILE A 134 -9.50 -25.27 22.96
N TYR A 135 -9.34 -25.25 24.29
CA TYR A 135 -8.54 -24.21 24.96
C TYR A 135 -7.09 -24.20 24.50
N ARG A 136 -6.45 -25.37 24.33
CA ARG A 136 -5.09 -25.47 23.83
C ARG A 136 -4.96 -24.88 22.43
N LYS A 137 -5.85 -25.25 21.49
CA LYS A 137 -5.87 -24.72 20.12
C LYS A 137 -6.09 -23.21 20.10
N LYS A 138 -7.05 -22.73 20.89
CA LYS A 138 -7.30 -21.28 21.03
C LYS A 138 -6.05 -20.55 21.51
N TRP A 139 -5.34 -21.11 22.49
CA TRP A 139 -4.10 -20.52 23.02
C TRP A 139 -2.97 -20.49 21.97
N GLU A 140 -2.80 -21.57 21.20
CA GLU A 140 -1.83 -21.64 20.10
C GLU A 140 -2.07 -20.55 19.03
N ILE A 141 -3.32 -20.37 18.65
CA ILE A 141 -3.70 -19.31 17.70
C ILE A 141 -3.44 -17.91 18.28
N MET A 142 -3.80 -17.67 19.54
CA MET A 142 -3.55 -16.38 20.19
C MET A 142 -2.05 -16.07 20.29
N ARG A 143 -1.24 -17.08 20.58
CA ARG A 143 0.23 -16.94 20.58
C ARG A 143 0.76 -16.59 19.19
N TRP A 144 0.24 -17.23 18.14
CA TRP A 144 0.59 -16.89 16.78
C TRP A 144 0.28 -15.41 16.47
N PHE A 145 -0.87 -14.88 16.87
CA PHE A 145 -1.20 -13.46 16.69
C PHE A 145 -0.21 -12.53 17.42
N GLN A 146 0.20 -12.88 18.64
CA GLN A 146 1.20 -12.12 19.39
C GLN A 146 2.56 -12.12 18.68
N ASP A 147 3.00 -13.26 18.17
CA ASP A 147 4.23 -13.38 17.39
C ASP A 147 4.16 -12.54 16.11
N GLN A 148 3.04 -12.53 15.41
CA GLN A 148 2.86 -11.70 14.22
C GLN A 148 2.86 -10.20 14.54
N GLN A 149 2.26 -9.79 15.64
CA GLN A 149 2.27 -8.39 16.08
C GLN A 149 3.70 -7.88 16.31
N GLN A 150 4.59 -8.72 16.86
CA GLN A 150 5.99 -8.35 17.06
C GLN A 150 6.77 -8.28 15.73
N ASN A 151 6.47 -9.17 14.80
CA ASN A 151 7.21 -9.31 13.54
C ASN A 151 6.67 -8.45 12.39
N ILE A 152 5.50 -7.82 12.55
CA ILE A 152 4.83 -7.11 11.44
C ILE A 152 5.67 -5.97 10.86
N LEU A 153 6.43 -5.25 11.70
CA LEU A 153 7.30 -4.15 11.26
C LEU A 153 8.43 -4.65 10.36
N ASP A 154 9.02 -5.81 10.69
CA ASP A 154 10.10 -6.40 9.90
C ASP A 154 9.57 -6.92 8.56
N LEU A 155 8.40 -7.58 8.56
CA LEU A 155 7.76 -8.07 7.35
C LEU A 155 7.39 -6.95 6.37
N PHE A 156 6.73 -5.90 6.86
CA PHE A 156 6.34 -4.77 6.02
C PHE A 156 7.50 -3.80 5.77
N GLY A 157 8.53 -3.76 6.62
CA GLY A 157 9.64 -2.82 6.54
C GLY A 157 10.38 -2.88 5.21
N THR A 158 10.52 -4.08 4.63
CA THR A 158 11.16 -4.26 3.31
C THR A 158 10.38 -3.61 2.18
N TYR A 159 9.05 -3.51 2.30
CA TYR A 159 8.15 -2.92 1.31
C TYR A 159 7.88 -1.43 1.55
N LEU A 160 8.08 -0.95 2.77
CA LEU A 160 7.89 0.44 3.19
C LEU A 160 9.20 1.24 3.18
N ASP A 161 10.34 0.61 2.85
CA ASP A 161 11.60 1.31 2.70
C ASP A 161 11.58 2.17 1.42
N PHE A 162 11.47 3.48 1.62
CA PHE A 162 11.40 4.46 0.52
C PHE A 162 12.62 4.40 -0.41
N LYS A 163 13.78 3.93 0.08
CA LYS A 163 15.01 3.78 -0.70
C LYS A 163 14.99 2.58 -1.64
N LYS A 164 14.16 1.58 -1.34
CA LYS A 164 14.04 0.33 -2.11
C LYS A 164 12.81 0.28 -3.02
N LEU A 165 12.06 1.38 -3.14
CA LEU A 165 10.88 1.48 -4.03
C LEU A 165 11.31 1.63 -5.50
N TYR A 166 12.08 0.63 -5.99
CA TYR A 166 12.43 0.45 -7.41
C TYR A 166 12.17 -0.99 -7.81
#